data_65261a83b569400838076f18f5b61531
#
_entry.id   65261a83b569400838076f18f5b61531
#
_cell.length_a   1.000
_cell.length_b   1.000
_cell.length_c   1.000
_cell.angle_alpha   90.00
_cell.angle_beta   90.00
_cell.angle_gamma   90.00
#
_symmetry.space_group_name_H-M   'P 1'
#
loop_
_entity.id
_entity.type
_entity.pdbx_description
1 polymer ?
#
loop_
_entity_poly.entity_id
_entity_poly.type
_entity_poly.pdbx_seq_one_letter_code
_entity_poly.pdbx_strand_id
1 'polypeptide(L)'
;MRTDITKINEKTPHQDLTEGLMVFAGGTSKLFNTGEWRTNTPVYVADKCKQCLLCTPTCPDGCIPVVDGKRLAFDMDHCKGCGICANVCPFGAIEMKEGNVRQKYHYRGT
;
A
#
# COMPACT_ATOMS: atom_id res chain seq x y z
N MET A 1 -25.33 15.36 -9.16
CA MET A 1 -24.92 15.50 -7.75
C MET A 1 -23.75 14.59 -7.48
N ARG A 2 -22.66 15.12 -6.89
CA ARG A 2 -21.49 14.31 -6.57
C ARG A 2 -21.73 13.50 -5.31
N THR A 3 -21.65 12.19 -5.43
CA THR A 3 -21.80 11.28 -4.28
C THR A 3 -20.46 11.16 -3.56
N ASP A 4 -20.48 11.20 -2.24
CA ASP A 4 -19.29 10.96 -1.43
C ASP A 4 -18.90 9.49 -1.54
N ILE A 5 -17.75 9.24 -2.20
CA ILE A 5 -17.28 7.88 -2.45
C ILE A 5 -16.93 7.10 -1.17
N THR A 6 -16.68 7.80 -0.07
CA THR A 6 -16.40 7.13 1.21
C THR A 6 -17.61 6.44 1.80
N LYS A 7 -18.81 6.83 1.35
CA LYS A 7 -20.08 6.27 1.81
C LYS A 7 -20.63 5.18 0.88
N ILE A 8 -20.01 4.98 -0.29
CA ILE A 8 -20.43 3.97 -1.25
C ILE A 8 -19.88 2.61 -0.83
N ASN A 9 -20.73 1.59 -0.87
CA ASN A 9 -20.36 0.21 -0.58
C ASN A 9 -21.16 -0.72 -1.50
N GLU A 10 -20.95 -2.00 -1.38
CA GLU A 10 -21.58 -3.04 -2.22
C GLU A 10 -23.10 -3.09 -2.09
N LYS A 11 -23.66 -2.50 -1.01
CA LYS A 11 -25.11 -2.46 -0.76
C LYS A 11 -25.74 -1.15 -1.22
N THR A 12 -24.97 -0.22 -1.74
CA THR A 12 -25.48 1.08 -2.21
C THR A 12 -26.41 0.88 -3.40
N PRO A 13 -27.68 1.37 -3.34
CA PRO A 13 -28.57 1.25 -4.48
C PRO A 13 -28.11 2.09 -5.66
N HIS A 14 -28.48 1.69 -6.87
CA HIS A 14 -28.01 2.35 -8.09
C HIS A 14 -28.39 3.84 -8.18
N GLN A 15 -29.50 4.23 -7.55
CA GLN A 15 -29.94 5.65 -7.54
C GLN A 15 -28.95 6.55 -6.78
N ASP A 16 -28.21 5.98 -5.82
CA ASP A 16 -27.27 6.74 -4.99
C ASP A 16 -25.83 6.70 -5.54
N LEU A 17 -25.62 6.04 -6.67
CA LEU A 17 -24.33 6.02 -7.33
C LEU A 17 -24.15 7.28 -8.20
N THR A 18 -22.90 7.59 -8.50
CA THR A 18 -22.57 8.70 -9.41
C THR A 18 -23.01 8.38 -10.83
N GLU A 19 -23.28 9.41 -11.61
CA GLU A 19 -23.61 9.25 -13.03
C GLU A 19 -22.47 8.54 -13.77
N GLY A 20 -22.81 7.49 -14.53
CA GLY A 20 -21.84 6.70 -15.27
C GLY A 20 -20.81 5.98 -14.40
N LEU A 21 -21.07 5.85 -13.11
CA LEU A 21 -20.14 5.27 -12.13
C LEU A 21 -18.79 6.01 -12.07
N MET A 22 -18.81 7.28 -12.40
CA MET A 22 -17.62 8.11 -12.45
C MET A 22 -17.17 8.48 -11.03
N VAL A 23 -15.87 8.39 -10.77
CA VAL A 23 -15.27 8.85 -9.53
C VAL A 23 -14.66 10.24 -9.74
N PHE A 24 -15.17 11.22 -9.00
CA PHE A 24 -14.87 12.64 -9.24
C PHE A 24 -13.61 13.16 -8.54
N ALA A 25 -12.91 12.35 -7.77
CA ALA A 25 -11.72 12.78 -7.06
C ALA A 25 -10.49 11.99 -7.50
N GLY A 26 -9.32 12.66 -7.54
CA GLY A 26 -8.05 12.00 -7.81
C GLY A 26 -7.50 11.27 -6.58
N GLY A 27 -6.67 10.25 -6.81
CA GLY A 27 -5.99 9.52 -5.73
C GLY A 27 -6.90 8.67 -4.85
N THR A 28 -8.09 8.32 -5.34
CA THR A 28 -9.10 7.58 -4.57
C THR A 28 -8.72 6.12 -4.30
N SER A 29 -7.76 5.59 -5.02
CA SER A 29 -7.25 4.23 -4.77
C SER A 29 -6.71 4.05 -3.35
N LYS A 30 -6.32 5.13 -2.68
CA LYS A 30 -5.89 5.10 -1.28
C LYS A 30 -7.00 4.63 -0.34
N LEU A 31 -8.26 4.83 -0.72
CA LEU A 31 -9.42 4.45 0.07
C LEU A 31 -9.78 2.97 -0.09
N PHE A 32 -9.23 2.31 -1.09
CA PHE A 32 -9.50 0.90 -1.36
C PHE A 32 -8.35 0.04 -0.85
N ASN A 33 -8.55 -0.62 0.28
CA ASN A 33 -7.54 -1.44 0.94
C ASN A 33 -7.42 -2.80 0.26
N THR A 34 -6.33 -3.02 -0.46
CA THR A 34 -6.07 -4.25 -1.20
C THR A 34 -4.98 -5.12 -0.55
N GLY A 35 -4.52 -4.76 0.64
CA GLY A 35 -3.48 -5.49 1.35
C GLY A 35 -3.86 -6.92 1.71
N GLU A 36 -5.14 -7.24 1.77
CA GLU A 36 -5.62 -8.59 2.05
C GLU A 36 -5.40 -9.56 0.88
N TRP A 37 -5.08 -9.06 -0.30
CA TRP A 37 -4.85 -9.89 -1.49
C TRP A 37 -3.52 -10.65 -1.43
N ARG A 38 -2.60 -10.24 -0.57
CA ARG A 38 -1.28 -10.86 -0.50
C ARG A 38 -1.33 -12.24 0.15
N THR A 39 -0.49 -13.14 -0.33
CA THR A 39 -0.26 -14.47 0.26
C THR A 39 1.04 -14.50 1.07
N ASN A 40 2.01 -13.68 0.70
CA ASN A 40 3.25 -13.51 1.43
C ASN A 40 3.36 -12.05 1.88
N THR A 41 3.95 -11.83 3.04
CA THR A 41 4.09 -10.48 3.62
C THR A 41 5.56 -10.12 3.74
N PRO A 42 6.00 -8.96 3.20
CA PRO A 42 7.36 -8.49 3.42
C PRO A 42 7.52 -7.97 4.85
N VAL A 43 8.63 -8.31 5.47
CA VAL A 43 9.00 -7.84 6.80
C VAL A 43 10.25 -6.98 6.69
N TYR A 44 10.15 -5.76 7.17
CA TYR A 44 11.26 -4.80 7.13
C TYR A 44 12.16 -4.96 8.35
N VAL A 45 13.44 -5.23 8.11
CA VAL A 45 14.47 -5.33 9.15
C VAL A 45 15.31 -4.05 9.12
N ALA A 46 14.99 -3.11 9.99
CA ALA A 46 15.61 -1.79 9.99
C ALA A 46 17.13 -1.83 10.24
N ASP A 47 17.60 -2.78 11.04
CA ASP A 47 19.01 -2.93 11.38
C ASP A 47 19.90 -3.24 10.17
N LYS A 48 19.35 -3.92 9.18
CA LYS A 48 20.07 -4.28 7.95
C LYS A 48 19.94 -3.23 6.86
N CYS A 49 19.02 -2.29 7.01
CA CYS A 49 18.73 -1.28 5.99
C CYS A 49 19.78 -0.17 5.99
N LYS A 50 20.35 0.11 4.82
CA LYS A 50 21.31 1.18 4.61
C LYS A 50 20.69 2.44 3.97
N GLN A 51 19.36 2.49 3.87
CA GLN A 51 18.64 3.62 3.28
C GLN A 51 19.06 3.95 1.84
N CYS A 52 19.38 2.93 1.05
CA CYS A 52 19.73 3.13 -0.37
C CYS A 52 18.52 3.46 -1.25
N LEU A 53 17.31 3.22 -0.77
CA LEU A 53 16.03 3.55 -1.41
C LEU A 53 15.79 2.83 -2.75
N LEU A 54 16.51 1.76 -3.06
CA LEU A 54 16.31 1.00 -4.30
C LEU A 54 14.95 0.29 -4.34
N CYS A 55 14.43 -0.11 -3.18
CA CYS A 55 13.13 -0.79 -3.09
C CYS A 55 11.96 0.15 -3.35
N THR A 56 12.08 1.43 -3.02
CA THR A 56 10.98 2.38 -3.09
C THR A 56 10.41 2.56 -4.50
N PRO A 57 11.23 2.86 -5.54
CA PRO A 57 10.69 3.04 -6.89
C PRO A 57 10.29 1.73 -7.57
N THR A 58 10.72 0.58 -7.05
CA THR A 58 10.40 -0.72 -7.64
C THR A 58 9.07 -1.28 -7.15
N CYS A 59 8.53 -0.76 -6.05
CA CYS A 59 7.23 -1.21 -5.56
C CYS A 59 6.12 -0.79 -6.52
N PRO A 60 5.40 -1.72 -7.17
CA PRO A 60 4.37 -1.37 -8.15
C PRO A 60 3.17 -0.67 -7.54
N ASP A 61 2.93 -0.85 -6.26
CA ASP A 61 1.81 -0.22 -5.54
C ASP A 61 2.23 1.02 -4.73
N GLY A 62 3.50 1.40 -4.80
CA GLY A 62 3.99 2.56 -4.05
C GLY A 62 3.85 2.43 -2.55
N CYS A 63 4.02 1.22 -2.01
CA CYS A 63 3.78 0.92 -0.59
C CYS A 63 4.96 1.20 0.33
N ILE A 64 6.02 1.81 -0.17
CA ILE A 64 7.21 2.14 0.61
C ILE A 64 7.37 3.66 0.65
N PRO A 65 6.72 4.35 1.62
CA PRO A 65 6.82 5.80 1.71
C PRO A 65 8.21 6.25 2.18
N VAL A 66 8.63 7.41 1.69
CA VAL A 66 9.92 8.02 2.04
C VAL A 66 9.65 9.40 2.61
N VAL A 67 10.22 9.68 3.78
CA VAL A 67 10.17 10.98 4.43
C VAL A 67 11.58 11.37 4.84
N ASP A 68 12.00 12.60 4.50
CA ASP A 68 13.32 13.14 4.82
C ASP A 68 14.48 12.24 4.32
N GLY A 69 14.32 11.64 3.15
CA GLY A 69 15.33 10.77 2.55
C GLY A 69 15.45 9.38 3.18
N LYS A 70 14.55 9.03 4.09
CA LYS A 70 14.53 7.72 4.74
C LYS A 70 13.22 7.01 4.49
N ARG A 71 13.29 5.71 4.23
CA ARG A 71 12.08 4.92 4.04
C ARG A 71 11.39 4.66 5.38
N LEU A 72 10.07 4.63 5.33
CA LEU A 72 9.23 4.22 6.45
C LEU A 72 8.84 2.73 6.30
N ALA A 73 8.03 2.23 7.23
CA ALA A 73 7.48 0.88 7.15
C ALA A 73 6.57 0.73 5.93
N PHE A 74 6.28 -0.52 5.54
CA PHE A 74 5.39 -0.81 4.43
C PHE A 74 3.95 -0.34 4.71
N ASP A 75 3.30 0.16 3.67
CA ASP A 75 1.86 0.37 3.68
C ASP A 75 1.15 -0.97 3.49
N MET A 76 0.81 -1.63 4.58
CA MET A 76 0.19 -2.96 4.56
C MET A 76 -1.26 -2.94 4.07
N ASP A 77 -1.89 -1.78 4.00
CA ASP A 77 -3.23 -1.67 3.44
C ASP A 77 -3.26 -1.85 1.92
N HIS A 78 -2.13 -1.64 1.25
CA HIS A 78 -2.04 -1.71 -0.21
C HIS A 78 -0.98 -2.69 -0.72
N CYS A 79 -0.08 -3.16 0.13
CA CYS A 79 0.98 -4.09 -0.26
C CYS A 79 0.40 -5.44 -0.72
N LYS A 80 0.82 -5.90 -1.90
CA LYS A 80 0.37 -7.16 -2.50
C LYS A 80 1.32 -8.33 -2.25
N GLY A 81 2.47 -8.09 -1.59
CA GLY A 81 3.44 -9.14 -1.32
C GLY A 81 4.13 -9.69 -2.56
N CYS A 82 4.37 -8.87 -3.57
CA CYS A 82 4.96 -9.31 -4.85
C CYS A 82 6.43 -9.77 -4.74
N GLY A 83 7.14 -9.36 -3.67
CA GLY A 83 8.51 -9.78 -3.42
C GLY A 83 9.59 -9.00 -4.20
N ILE A 84 9.22 -8.05 -5.04
CA ILE A 84 10.19 -7.27 -5.83
C ILE A 84 11.14 -6.50 -4.93
N CYS A 85 10.62 -5.85 -3.88
CA CYS A 85 11.42 -5.09 -2.93
C CYS A 85 12.45 -5.97 -2.21
N ALA A 86 12.09 -7.20 -1.86
CA ALA A 86 13.01 -8.15 -1.23
C ALA A 86 14.11 -8.58 -2.19
N ASN A 87 13.79 -8.75 -3.48
CA ASN A 87 14.76 -9.14 -4.50
C ASN A 87 15.76 -8.03 -4.83
N VAL A 88 15.33 -6.76 -4.80
CA VAL A 88 16.21 -5.64 -5.14
C VAL A 88 17.05 -5.14 -3.96
N CYS A 89 16.71 -5.52 -2.73
CA CYS A 89 17.45 -5.08 -1.56
C CYS A 89 18.81 -5.80 -1.48
N PRO A 90 19.95 -5.10 -1.68
CA PRO A 90 21.27 -5.73 -1.66
C PRO A 90 21.73 -6.11 -0.25
N PHE A 91 21.07 -5.59 0.78
CA PHE A 91 21.47 -5.79 2.17
C PHE A 91 20.60 -6.82 2.90
N GLY A 92 19.63 -7.42 2.23
CA GLY A 92 18.74 -8.40 2.84
C GLY A 92 17.87 -7.84 3.96
N ALA A 93 17.52 -6.55 3.88
CA ALA A 93 16.73 -5.86 4.91
C ALA A 93 15.24 -6.18 4.83
N ILE A 94 14.81 -6.90 3.81
CA ILE A 94 13.41 -7.26 3.60
C ILE A 94 13.31 -8.78 3.49
N GLU A 95 12.54 -9.38 4.39
CA GLU A 95 12.27 -10.81 4.41
C GLU A 95 10.82 -11.07 4.03
N MET A 96 10.58 -12.11 3.23
CA MET A 96 9.22 -12.53 2.88
C MET A 96 8.78 -13.65 3.80
N LYS A 97 7.62 -13.47 4.44
CA LYS A 97 7.01 -14.50 5.30
C LYS A 97 5.69 -14.95 4.71
N GLU A 98 5.39 -16.24 4.82
CA GLU A 98 4.10 -16.78 4.41
C GLU A 98 2.97 -16.20 5.26
N GLY A 99 1.81 -16.04 4.64
CA GLY A 99 0.61 -15.57 5.28
C GLY A 99 0.47 -14.04 5.25
N ASN A 100 -0.70 -13.60 5.64
CA ASN A 100 -1.04 -12.18 5.68
C ASN A 100 -0.80 -11.64 7.09
N VAL A 101 0.43 -11.24 7.36
CA VAL A 101 0.83 -10.68 8.67
C VAL A 101 0.64 -9.17 8.63
N ARG A 102 -0.25 -8.65 9.48
CA ARG A 102 -0.42 -7.21 9.63
C ARG A 102 0.60 -6.66 10.60
N GLN A 103 1.49 -5.82 10.10
CA GLN A 103 2.33 -4.99 10.95
C GLN A 103 1.60 -3.68 11.25
N LYS A 104 1.83 -3.13 12.44
CA LYS A 104 1.29 -1.81 12.77
C LYS A 104 1.93 -0.77 11.85
N TYR A 105 1.12 -0.20 11.01
CA TYR A 105 1.54 0.81 10.07
C TYR A 105 0.93 2.16 10.45
N HIS A 106 1.78 3.13 10.66
CA HIS A 106 1.36 4.51 10.85
C HIS A 106 1.71 5.29 9.59
N TYR A 107 0.74 5.39 8.71
CA TYR A 107 0.88 6.24 7.55
C TYR A 107 0.74 7.70 7.99
N ARG A 108 1.84 8.42 7.95
CA ARG A 108 1.80 9.88 8.02
C ARG A 108 1.79 10.42 6.59
N GLY A 109 0.80 10.00 5.85
CA GLY A 109 0.59 10.46 4.50
C GLY A 109 -0.19 11.75 4.51
N THR A 110 0.22 12.61 3.71
CA THR A 110 -0.56 13.73 3.28
C THR A 110 -1.70 13.26 2.41
#